data_8e09534e095c343a7fec38ffc4986363
#
_entry.id   8e09534e095c343a7fec38ffc4986363
#
_cell.length_a   1.000
_cell.length_b   1.000
_cell.length_c   1.000
_cell.angle_alpha   90.00
_cell.angle_beta   90.00
_cell.angle_gamma   90.00
#
_symmetry.space_group_name_H-M   'P 1'
#
loop_
_entity.id
_entity.type
_entity.pdbx_description
1 polymer ?
#
loop_
_entity_poly.entity_id
_entity_poly.type
_entity_poly.pdbx_seq_one_letter_code
_entity_poly.pdbx_strand_id
1 'polypeptide(L)'
;HHYFLLRAHSGFATDGSLLGIMILNKFVGADADFNQPRATFKECVDSINADLDRAEALLPNDYGNITTADQIPAKYRSIVTNPDLYNIAMGNKARQLVNGLIAKSFRSRLFLLAASPAFQDASNTYTWANAADAAAKVLDYVNGPAGLSSTGVTFYTNDTEIGNIKEGSNPAEIIWRENLATSNSDQESSNYP
;
A
#
# COMPACT_ATOMS: atom_id res chain seq x y z
N HIS A 1 5.35 5.00 5.87
CA HIS A 1 6.28 5.53 6.88
C HIS A 1 5.99 4.95 8.27
N HIS A 2 4.80 5.15 8.84
CA HIS A 2 4.43 4.67 10.18
C HIS A 2 4.61 3.16 10.38
N TYR A 3 4.32 2.33 9.38
CA TYR A 3 4.55 0.90 9.43
C TYR A 3 6.03 0.54 9.74
N PHE A 4 6.97 1.20 9.09
CA PHE A 4 8.39 0.92 9.30
C PHE A 4 8.86 1.39 10.67
N LEU A 5 8.39 2.55 11.13
CA LEU A 5 8.66 3.04 12.48
C LEU A 5 8.06 2.12 13.55
N LEU A 6 6.82 1.68 13.35
CA LEU A 6 6.15 0.75 14.26
C LEU A 6 6.94 -0.56 14.39
N ARG A 7 7.34 -1.15 13.26
CA ARG A 7 8.14 -2.38 13.26
C ARG A 7 9.49 -2.23 13.97
N ALA A 8 10.13 -1.08 13.80
CA ALA A 8 11.49 -0.84 14.32
C ALA A 8 11.51 -0.41 15.79
N HIS A 9 10.47 0.27 16.26
CA HIS A 9 10.51 0.96 17.56
C HIS A 9 9.47 0.48 18.57
N SER A 10 8.62 -0.51 18.23
CA SER A 10 7.71 -1.10 19.20
C SER A 10 8.46 -1.92 20.25
N GLY A 11 7.96 -1.93 21.46
CA GLY A 11 8.57 -2.68 22.54
C GLY A 11 7.73 -2.67 23.81
N PHE A 12 7.99 -3.62 24.69
CA PHE A 12 7.29 -3.76 25.95
C PHE A 12 7.75 -2.71 26.97
N ALA A 13 6.78 -2.09 27.64
CA ALA A 13 7.02 -1.28 28.80
C ALA A 13 7.21 -2.16 30.06
N THR A 14 7.61 -1.54 31.16
CA THR A 14 7.86 -2.25 32.43
C THR A 14 6.61 -2.86 33.05
N ASP A 15 5.43 -2.36 32.70
CA ASP A 15 4.13 -2.88 33.11
C ASP A 15 3.61 -4.03 32.20
N GLY A 16 4.39 -4.40 31.19
CA GLY A 16 4.02 -5.45 30.25
C GLY A 16 3.15 -5.00 29.07
N SER A 17 2.78 -3.72 28.99
CA SER A 17 2.07 -3.18 27.82
C SER A 17 3.00 -3.05 26.62
N LEU A 18 2.49 -3.39 25.43
CA LEU A 18 3.22 -3.22 24.19
C LEU A 18 3.00 -1.83 23.63
N LEU A 19 4.04 -1.01 23.65
CA LEU A 19 4.02 0.34 23.11
C LEU A 19 4.45 0.37 21.65
N GLY A 20 3.71 1.15 20.88
CA GLY A 20 4.01 1.47 19.48
C GLY A 20 4.85 2.75 19.35
N ILE A 21 4.39 3.67 18.54
CA ILE A 21 5.01 4.97 18.25
C ILE A 21 4.08 6.11 18.68
N MET A 22 4.56 7.35 18.66
CA MET A 22 3.71 8.52 18.80
C MET A 22 2.82 8.68 17.55
N ILE A 23 1.54 8.95 17.76
CA ILE A 23 0.58 9.26 16.69
C ILE A 23 0.32 10.76 16.72
N LEU A 24 0.86 11.49 15.74
CA LEU A 24 0.67 12.93 15.61
C LEU A 24 -0.39 13.23 14.55
N ASN A 25 -1.63 13.41 14.99
CA ASN A 25 -2.76 13.70 14.10
C ASN A 25 -2.99 15.18 13.83
N LYS A 26 -2.16 16.05 14.43
CA LYS A 26 -2.27 17.50 14.32
C LYS A 26 -0.91 18.09 14.06
N PHE A 27 -0.90 19.24 13.38
CA PHE A 27 0.32 20.03 13.26
C PHE A 27 0.84 20.41 14.65
N VAL A 28 2.10 20.16 14.89
CA VAL A 28 2.80 20.47 16.13
C VAL A 28 3.58 21.75 15.89
N GLY A 29 3.08 22.87 16.45
CA GLY A 29 3.75 24.19 16.35
C GLY A 29 5.00 24.27 17.23
N ALA A 30 5.76 25.35 17.07
CA ALA A 30 7.02 25.55 17.80
C ALA A 30 6.83 25.61 19.33
N ASP A 31 5.65 26.06 19.78
CA ASP A 31 5.31 26.21 21.21
C ASP A 31 4.54 25.02 21.79
N ALA A 32 4.44 23.92 21.02
CA ALA A 32 3.71 22.74 21.45
C ALA A 32 4.54 21.89 22.42
N ASP A 33 3.84 21.10 23.24
CA ASP A 33 4.49 20.05 24.03
C ASP A 33 4.94 18.92 23.11
N PHE A 34 6.24 18.77 22.96
CA PHE A 34 6.86 17.69 22.18
C PHE A 34 7.00 16.39 22.97
N ASN A 35 6.75 16.41 24.29
CA ASN A 35 6.81 15.22 25.12
C ASN A 35 5.49 14.45 25.08
N GLN A 36 5.11 13.99 23.89
CA GLN A 36 3.89 13.22 23.68
C GLN A 36 4.12 11.75 24.07
N PRO A 37 3.14 11.11 24.75
CA PRO A 37 3.26 9.70 25.08
C PRO A 37 3.22 8.84 23.80
N ARG A 38 3.86 7.68 23.87
CA ARG A 38 3.71 6.65 22.84
C ARG A 38 2.31 6.03 22.94
N ALA A 39 1.69 5.81 21.79
CA ALA A 39 0.47 5.03 21.72
C ALA A 39 0.79 3.54 21.93
N THR A 40 -0.21 2.76 22.29
CA THR A 40 -0.09 1.30 22.28
C THR A 40 0.16 0.78 20.85
N PHE A 41 0.76 -0.39 20.74
CA PHE A 41 0.98 -1.02 19.44
C PHE A 41 -0.34 -1.18 18.68
N LYS A 42 -1.38 -1.65 19.37
CA LYS A 42 -2.71 -1.82 18.77
C LYS A 42 -3.29 -0.50 18.25
N GLU A 43 -3.23 0.59 19.00
CA GLU A 43 -3.70 1.90 18.52
C GLU A 43 -2.95 2.37 17.28
N CYS A 44 -1.65 2.08 17.21
CA CYS A 44 -0.87 2.38 16.00
C CYS A 44 -1.33 1.55 14.79
N VAL A 45 -1.57 0.25 14.98
CA VAL A 45 -2.10 -0.63 13.93
C VAL A 45 -3.48 -0.15 13.47
N ASP A 46 -4.37 0.17 14.41
CA ASP A 46 -5.72 0.69 14.10
C ASP A 46 -5.64 2.00 13.30
N SER A 47 -4.76 2.91 13.69
CA SER A 47 -4.55 4.19 13.00
C SER A 47 -4.04 3.99 11.57
N ILE A 48 -3.03 3.14 11.37
CA ILE A 48 -2.51 2.82 10.03
C ILE A 48 -3.60 2.15 9.19
N ASN A 49 -4.38 1.24 9.78
CA ASN A 49 -5.47 0.58 9.10
C ASN A 49 -6.56 1.56 8.64
N ALA A 50 -6.91 2.53 9.48
CA ALA A 50 -7.87 3.58 9.14
C ALA A 50 -7.37 4.48 7.98
N ASP A 51 -6.06 4.75 7.92
CA ASP A 51 -5.47 5.46 6.79
C ASP A 51 -5.52 4.64 5.50
N LEU A 52 -5.30 3.33 5.58
CA LEU A 52 -5.44 2.41 4.45
C LEU A 52 -6.89 2.29 3.97
N ASP A 53 -7.89 2.30 4.88
CA ASP A 53 -9.30 2.35 4.53
C ASP A 53 -9.64 3.61 3.72
N ARG A 54 -9.14 4.76 4.15
CA ARG A 54 -9.31 6.03 3.41
C ARG A 54 -8.62 5.99 2.06
N ALA A 55 -7.42 5.43 1.98
CA ALA A 55 -6.70 5.27 0.72
C ALA A 55 -7.49 4.39 -0.27
N GLU A 56 -8.01 3.24 0.17
CA GLU A 56 -8.82 2.35 -0.66
C GLU A 56 -10.15 3.01 -1.12
N ALA A 57 -10.75 3.83 -0.26
CA ALA A 57 -11.98 4.55 -0.61
C ALA A 57 -11.72 5.62 -1.70
N LEU A 58 -10.60 6.31 -1.64
CA LEU A 58 -10.30 7.45 -2.50
C LEU A 58 -9.56 7.07 -3.79
N LEU A 59 -8.60 6.13 -3.73
CA LEU A 59 -7.75 5.77 -4.85
C LEU A 59 -8.39 4.70 -5.74
N PRO A 60 -8.13 4.69 -7.06
CA PRO A 60 -8.50 3.56 -7.90
C PRO A 60 -7.71 2.31 -7.46
N ASN A 61 -8.27 1.13 -7.70
CA ASN A 61 -7.53 -0.11 -7.43
C ASN A 61 -6.29 -0.22 -8.32
N ASP A 62 -6.40 0.21 -9.56
CA ASP A 62 -5.29 0.33 -10.50
C ASP A 62 -5.54 1.51 -11.43
N TYR A 63 -4.48 1.99 -12.07
CA TYR A 63 -4.53 3.02 -13.10
C TYR A 63 -4.50 2.40 -14.48
N GLY A 64 -5.32 2.91 -15.37
CA GLY A 64 -5.37 2.41 -16.75
C GLY A 64 -6.34 3.20 -17.60
N ASN A 65 -6.07 3.24 -18.92
CA ASN A 65 -6.98 3.88 -19.84
C ASN A 65 -8.28 3.08 -19.98
N ILE A 66 -9.38 3.78 -20.02
CA ILE A 66 -10.72 3.27 -20.31
C ILE A 66 -11.22 3.86 -21.61
N THR A 67 -12.20 3.22 -22.23
CA THR A 67 -12.74 3.62 -23.53
C THR A 67 -14.19 4.10 -23.46
N THR A 68 -14.91 3.67 -22.43
CA THR A 68 -16.36 3.97 -22.27
C THR A 68 -16.67 4.48 -20.86
N ALA A 69 -17.73 5.28 -20.74
CA ALA A 69 -18.11 5.91 -19.48
C ALA A 69 -18.53 4.91 -18.39
N ASP A 70 -19.06 3.76 -18.76
CA ASP A 70 -19.46 2.69 -17.85
C ASP A 70 -18.25 2.02 -17.16
N GLN A 71 -17.07 2.11 -17.76
CA GLN A 71 -15.82 1.63 -17.16
C GLN A 71 -15.29 2.57 -16.06
N ILE A 72 -15.80 3.80 -15.96
CA ILE A 72 -15.45 4.69 -14.86
C ILE A 72 -15.89 4.05 -13.54
N PRO A 73 -14.99 3.86 -12.54
CA PRO A 73 -15.36 3.33 -11.25
C PRO A 73 -16.50 4.11 -10.60
N ALA A 74 -17.47 3.42 -9.99
CA ALA A 74 -18.69 4.03 -9.45
C ALA A 74 -18.42 5.23 -8.53
N LYS A 75 -17.35 5.16 -7.73
CA LYS A 75 -16.94 6.23 -6.81
C LYS A 75 -16.54 7.55 -7.49
N TYR A 76 -16.24 7.54 -8.79
CA TYR A 76 -15.86 8.74 -9.52
C TYR A 76 -16.94 9.26 -10.49
N ARG A 77 -18.01 8.49 -10.72
CA ARG A 77 -19.04 8.84 -11.72
C ARG A 77 -19.80 10.13 -11.42
N SER A 78 -19.85 10.55 -10.15
CA SER A 78 -20.42 11.84 -9.77
C SER A 78 -19.49 13.04 -10.09
N ILE A 79 -18.20 12.78 -10.35
CA ILE A 79 -17.18 13.82 -10.57
C ILE A 79 -16.82 13.89 -12.05
N VAL A 80 -16.70 12.73 -12.71
CA VAL A 80 -16.30 12.63 -14.11
C VAL A 80 -17.17 11.61 -14.85
N THR A 81 -17.65 12.00 -16.03
CA THR A 81 -18.46 11.14 -16.91
C THR A 81 -17.81 10.90 -18.27
N ASN A 82 -16.75 11.65 -18.58
CA ASN A 82 -16.03 11.56 -19.84
C ASN A 82 -14.78 10.67 -19.67
N PRO A 83 -14.63 9.58 -20.46
CA PRO A 83 -13.47 8.70 -20.42
C PRO A 83 -12.13 9.41 -20.66
N ASP A 84 -12.08 10.38 -21.58
CA ASP A 84 -10.85 11.09 -21.90
C ASP A 84 -10.35 11.93 -20.72
N LEU A 85 -11.27 12.60 -20.00
CA LEU A 85 -10.95 13.35 -18.78
C LEU A 85 -10.50 12.40 -17.66
N TYR A 86 -11.15 11.25 -17.53
CA TYR A 86 -10.72 10.21 -16.59
C TYR A 86 -9.30 9.74 -16.91
N ASN A 87 -9.00 9.45 -18.17
CA ASN A 87 -7.70 8.95 -18.61
C ASN A 87 -6.56 9.95 -18.40
N ILE A 88 -6.84 11.26 -18.42
CA ILE A 88 -5.83 12.29 -18.11
C ILE A 88 -5.33 12.15 -16.66
N ALA A 89 -6.23 11.91 -15.72
CA ALA A 89 -5.92 11.86 -14.29
C ALA A 89 -5.60 10.44 -13.79
N MET A 90 -6.30 9.43 -14.32
CA MET A 90 -6.31 8.06 -13.81
C MET A 90 -5.90 7.01 -14.86
N GLY A 91 -5.41 7.45 -16.01
CA GLY A 91 -4.99 6.58 -17.10
C GLY A 91 -3.60 5.96 -16.93
N ASN A 92 -3.08 5.39 -18.00
CA ASN A 92 -1.80 4.67 -18.03
C ASN A 92 -0.61 5.50 -17.52
N LYS A 93 -0.62 6.82 -17.70
CA LYS A 93 0.44 7.72 -17.22
C LYS A 93 0.52 7.78 -15.69
N ALA A 94 -0.58 7.45 -15.01
CA ALA A 94 -0.65 7.46 -13.54
C ALA A 94 -0.25 6.12 -12.89
N ARG A 95 0.08 5.09 -13.66
CA ARG A 95 0.34 3.72 -13.15
C ARG A 95 1.42 3.60 -12.09
N GLN A 96 2.32 4.56 -12.01
CA GLN A 96 3.38 4.56 -11.00
C GLN A 96 2.98 5.28 -9.70
N LEU A 97 1.79 5.89 -9.69
CA LEU A 97 1.27 6.52 -8.48
C LEU A 97 0.69 5.47 -7.52
N VAL A 98 0.62 5.85 -6.26
CA VAL A 98 0.02 5.00 -5.21
C VAL A 98 -1.45 4.74 -5.54
N ASN A 99 -1.87 3.48 -5.47
CA ASN A 99 -3.22 3.02 -5.79
C ASN A 99 -3.83 2.17 -4.66
N GLY A 100 -5.09 1.78 -4.82
CA GLY A 100 -5.82 0.99 -3.82
C GLY A 100 -5.26 -0.42 -3.63
N LEU A 101 -4.67 -1.02 -4.66
CA LEU A 101 -4.03 -2.34 -4.56
C LEU A 101 -2.79 -2.29 -3.68
N ILE A 102 -2.00 -1.21 -3.77
CA ILE A 102 -0.87 -0.95 -2.87
C ILE A 102 -1.36 -0.83 -1.42
N ALA A 103 -2.47 -0.10 -1.19
CA ALA A 103 -3.06 0.00 0.15
C ALA A 103 -3.46 -1.35 0.72
N LYS A 104 -4.13 -2.21 -0.07
CA LYS A 104 -4.47 -3.59 0.31
C LYS A 104 -3.24 -4.42 0.64
N SER A 105 -2.19 -4.30 -0.16
CA SER A 105 -0.94 -5.03 0.05
C SER A 105 -0.21 -4.59 1.32
N PHE A 106 -0.22 -3.31 1.62
CA PHE A 106 0.30 -2.80 2.88
C PHE A 106 -0.51 -3.28 4.08
N ARG A 107 -1.84 -3.36 3.96
CA ARG A 107 -2.71 -3.94 5.01
C ARG A 107 -2.36 -5.38 5.31
N SER A 108 -2.14 -6.19 4.29
CA SER A 108 -1.69 -7.59 4.46
C SER A 108 -0.40 -7.66 5.28
N ARG A 109 0.60 -6.82 4.93
CA ARG A 109 1.86 -6.75 5.69
C ARG A 109 1.69 -6.22 7.10
N LEU A 110 0.81 -5.23 7.30
CA LEU A 110 0.50 -4.68 8.63
C LEU A 110 -0.11 -5.74 9.54
N PHE A 111 -1.10 -6.49 9.05
CA PHE A 111 -1.76 -7.51 9.85
C PHE A 111 -0.87 -8.72 10.08
N LEU A 112 0.01 -9.07 9.14
CA LEU A 112 1.04 -10.08 9.34
C LEU A 112 1.99 -9.70 10.48
N LEU A 113 2.43 -8.44 10.52
CA LEU A 113 3.22 -7.90 11.62
C LEU A 113 2.45 -7.96 12.94
N ALA A 114 1.20 -7.48 12.93
CA ALA A 114 0.36 -7.41 14.13
C ALA A 114 0.00 -8.80 14.69
N ALA A 115 -0.13 -9.81 13.84
CA ALA A 115 -0.39 -11.20 14.26
C ALA A 115 0.86 -11.94 14.77
N SER A 116 2.05 -11.38 14.54
CA SER A 116 3.30 -12.02 14.96
C SER A 116 3.40 -12.15 16.48
N PRO A 117 3.87 -13.29 17.02
CA PRO A 117 4.02 -13.47 18.46
C PRO A 117 4.89 -12.43 19.16
N ALA A 118 5.83 -11.81 18.44
CA ALA A 118 6.69 -10.76 18.99
C ALA A 118 5.92 -9.45 19.31
N PHE A 119 4.71 -9.29 18.77
CA PHE A 119 3.88 -8.09 18.93
C PHE A 119 2.51 -8.41 19.54
N GLN A 120 2.45 -9.41 20.43
CA GLN A 120 1.24 -9.81 21.11
C GLN A 120 1.28 -9.39 22.60
N ASP A 121 0.24 -8.70 23.03
CA ASP A 121 -0.09 -8.42 24.42
C ASP A 121 -1.60 -8.64 24.64
N ALA A 122 -2.09 -8.39 25.83
CA ALA A 122 -3.50 -8.57 26.16
C ALA A 122 -4.45 -7.64 25.36
N SER A 123 -3.94 -6.54 24.81
CA SER A 123 -4.72 -5.55 24.06
C SER A 123 -4.80 -5.86 22.56
N ASN A 124 -3.80 -6.58 22.04
CA ASN A 124 -3.72 -6.87 20.60
C ASN A 124 -4.68 -8.00 20.20
N THR A 125 -5.66 -7.67 19.37
CA THR A 125 -6.69 -8.60 18.89
C THR A 125 -6.45 -9.10 17.47
N TYR A 126 -5.35 -8.67 16.81
CA TYR A 126 -5.01 -9.10 15.46
C TYR A 126 -4.51 -10.54 15.43
N THR A 127 -5.04 -11.33 14.51
CA THR A 127 -4.78 -12.76 14.37
C THR A 127 -4.23 -13.10 13.00
N TRP A 128 -3.69 -14.30 12.84
CA TRP A 128 -3.29 -14.85 11.54
C TRP A 128 -4.44 -14.89 10.53
N ALA A 129 -5.69 -15.06 10.99
CA ALA A 129 -6.86 -15.00 10.12
C ALA A 129 -7.03 -13.61 9.49
N ASN A 130 -6.86 -12.53 10.28
CA ASN A 130 -6.89 -11.16 9.72
C ASN A 130 -5.81 -10.95 8.66
N ALA A 131 -4.61 -11.48 8.88
CA ALA A 131 -3.51 -11.40 7.91
C ALA A 131 -3.82 -12.18 6.64
N ALA A 132 -4.37 -13.39 6.76
CA ALA A 132 -4.78 -14.24 5.64
C ALA A 132 -5.91 -13.59 4.82
N ASP A 133 -6.95 -13.06 5.48
CA ASP A 133 -8.06 -12.36 4.82
C ASP A 133 -7.58 -11.12 4.06
N ALA A 134 -6.66 -10.36 4.65
CA ALA A 134 -6.09 -9.19 3.98
C ALA A 134 -5.24 -9.58 2.76
N ALA A 135 -4.49 -10.68 2.83
CA ALA A 135 -3.73 -11.21 1.71
C ALA A 135 -4.66 -11.76 0.61
N ALA A 136 -5.72 -12.47 0.98
CA ALA A 136 -6.72 -12.97 0.04
C ALA A 136 -7.33 -11.85 -0.82
N LYS A 137 -7.64 -10.68 -0.23
CA LYS A 137 -8.16 -9.52 -0.96
C LYS A 137 -7.20 -8.97 -2.02
N VAL A 138 -5.90 -9.16 -1.86
CA VAL A 138 -4.90 -8.82 -2.89
C VAL A 138 -4.92 -9.87 -4.00
N LEU A 139 -4.99 -11.15 -3.64
CA LEU A 139 -5.05 -12.25 -4.60
C LEU A 139 -6.34 -12.22 -5.41
N ASP A 140 -7.47 -11.90 -4.81
CA ASP A 140 -8.76 -11.79 -5.50
C ASP A 140 -8.72 -10.79 -6.66
N TYR A 141 -7.92 -9.73 -6.54
CA TYR A 141 -7.74 -8.75 -7.60
C TYR A 141 -7.09 -9.34 -8.85
N VAL A 142 -6.26 -10.36 -8.72
CA VAL A 142 -5.56 -11.06 -9.81
C VAL A 142 -6.18 -12.44 -10.11
N ASN A 143 -7.46 -12.64 -9.80
CA ASN A 143 -8.20 -13.89 -9.97
C ASN A 143 -7.70 -15.06 -9.09
N GLY A 144 -7.23 -14.74 -7.90
CA GLY A 144 -6.80 -15.72 -6.90
C GLY A 144 -5.45 -16.37 -7.21
N PRO A 145 -5.11 -17.45 -6.47
CA PRO A 145 -3.84 -18.16 -6.65
C PRO A 145 -3.64 -18.75 -8.05
N ALA A 146 -4.72 -19.13 -8.73
CA ALA A 146 -4.66 -19.65 -10.10
C ALA A 146 -4.25 -18.58 -11.11
N GLY A 147 -4.65 -17.32 -10.91
CA GLY A 147 -4.22 -16.18 -11.72
C GLY A 147 -2.73 -15.91 -11.58
N LEU A 148 -2.18 -16.01 -10.38
CA LEU A 148 -0.74 -15.87 -10.14
C LEU A 148 0.05 -17.00 -10.79
N SER A 149 -0.41 -18.25 -10.65
CA SER A 149 0.31 -19.41 -11.19
C SER A 149 0.35 -19.41 -12.72
N SER A 150 -0.61 -18.81 -13.40
CA SER A 150 -0.65 -18.75 -14.87
C SER A 150 0.16 -17.61 -15.47
N THR A 151 0.42 -16.53 -14.71
CA THR A 151 1.02 -15.30 -15.26
C THR A 151 2.19 -14.78 -14.44
N GLY A 152 2.30 -15.15 -13.17
CA GLY A 152 3.15 -14.48 -12.22
C GLY A 152 4.34 -15.29 -11.72
N VAL A 153 4.18 -16.55 -11.45
CA VAL A 153 5.29 -17.42 -10.94
C VAL A 153 6.46 -17.50 -11.91
N THR A 154 6.23 -17.25 -13.18
CA THR A 154 7.25 -17.24 -14.23
C THR A 154 8.06 -15.94 -14.28
N PHE A 155 7.58 -14.86 -13.66
CA PHE A 155 8.24 -13.55 -13.74
C PHE A 155 9.66 -13.58 -13.14
N TYR A 156 9.81 -14.18 -11.97
CA TYR A 156 11.13 -14.27 -11.31
C TYR A 156 12.03 -15.38 -11.86
N THR A 157 11.52 -16.23 -12.72
CA THR A 157 12.30 -17.30 -13.36
C THR A 157 12.78 -16.95 -14.77
N ASN A 158 12.34 -15.80 -15.30
CA ASN A 158 12.63 -15.39 -16.67
C ASN A 158 13.24 -13.97 -16.71
N ASP A 159 14.56 -13.91 -16.73
CA ASP A 159 15.31 -12.64 -16.80
C ASP A 159 14.95 -11.81 -18.05
N THR A 160 14.49 -12.46 -19.12
CA THR A 160 14.07 -11.77 -20.36
C THR A 160 12.79 -10.98 -20.12
N GLU A 161 11.84 -11.49 -19.35
CA GLU A 161 10.61 -10.78 -19.02
C GLU A 161 10.91 -9.56 -18.12
N ILE A 162 11.82 -9.69 -17.17
CA ILE A 162 12.29 -8.58 -16.32
C ILE A 162 12.90 -7.49 -17.19
N GLY A 163 13.78 -7.85 -18.14
CA GLY A 163 14.41 -6.91 -19.05
C GLY A 163 13.45 -6.25 -20.06
N ASN A 164 12.28 -6.83 -20.28
CA ASN A 164 11.26 -6.31 -21.19
C ASN A 164 10.13 -5.53 -20.52
N ILE A 165 10.19 -5.27 -19.20
CA ILE A 165 9.20 -4.42 -18.51
C ILE A 165 9.25 -3.02 -19.13
N LYS A 166 8.13 -2.60 -19.71
CA LYS A 166 7.98 -1.29 -20.35
C LYS A 166 7.20 -0.34 -19.46
N GLU A 167 7.37 0.96 -19.70
CA GLU A 167 6.53 1.99 -19.07
C GLU A 167 5.04 1.66 -19.27
N GLY A 168 4.26 1.80 -18.20
CA GLY A 168 2.82 1.53 -18.23
C GLY A 168 2.41 0.06 -18.31
N SER A 169 3.35 -0.88 -18.23
CA SER A 169 3.08 -2.32 -18.24
C SER A 169 3.75 -3.00 -17.04
N ASN A 170 2.95 -3.60 -16.18
CA ASN A 170 3.45 -4.42 -15.07
C ASN A 170 2.97 -5.86 -15.24
N PRO A 171 3.83 -6.87 -15.05
CA PRO A 171 3.39 -8.23 -14.78
C PRO A 171 2.45 -8.27 -13.57
N ALA A 172 1.56 -9.25 -13.49
CA ALA A 172 0.55 -9.37 -12.45
C ALA A 172 1.13 -9.40 -11.02
N GLU A 173 2.35 -9.88 -10.85
CA GLU A 173 3.05 -9.92 -9.56
C GLU A 173 3.57 -8.56 -9.09
N ILE A 174 3.81 -7.62 -10.01
CA ILE A 174 4.31 -6.30 -9.66
C ILE A 174 3.14 -5.39 -9.32
N ILE A 175 2.92 -5.20 -8.03
CA ILE A 175 1.90 -4.29 -7.51
C ILE A 175 2.35 -2.84 -7.65
N TRP A 176 3.63 -2.58 -7.41
CA TRP A 176 4.22 -1.25 -7.54
C TRP A 176 5.71 -1.35 -7.80
N ARG A 177 6.21 -0.49 -8.65
CA ARG A 177 7.63 -0.30 -8.92
C ARG A 177 7.92 1.16 -9.23
N GLU A 178 9.16 1.53 -9.12
CA GLU A 178 9.64 2.81 -9.63
C GLU A 178 9.60 2.83 -11.16
N ASN A 179 9.41 4.00 -11.75
CA ASN A 179 9.51 4.16 -13.20
C ASN A 179 10.88 3.73 -13.69
N LEU A 180 10.90 3.00 -14.81
CA LEU A 180 12.15 2.74 -15.49
C LEU A 180 12.66 4.06 -16.07
N ALA A 181 13.87 4.43 -15.70
CA ALA A 181 14.54 5.55 -16.32
C ALA A 181 14.77 5.25 -17.81
N THR A 182 14.48 6.23 -18.66
CA THR A 182 14.66 6.10 -20.12
C THR A 182 16.07 6.42 -20.55
N SER A 183 16.87 7.01 -19.65
CA SER A 183 18.28 7.38 -19.92
C SER A 183 19.11 7.33 -18.63
N ASN A 184 20.43 7.28 -18.76
CA ASN A 184 21.34 7.35 -17.58
C ASN A 184 21.19 8.67 -16.82
N SER A 185 20.90 9.79 -17.51
CA SER A 185 20.65 11.09 -16.86
C SER A 185 19.40 11.09 -16.00
N ASP A 186 18.36 10.35 -16.42
CA ASP A 186 17.14 10.20 -15.60
C ASP A 186 17.39 9.35 -14.37
N GLN A 187 18.25 8.32 -14.46
CA GLN A 187 18.69 7.53 -13.30
C GLN A 187 19.54 8.37 -12.34
N GLU A 188 20.44 9.18 -12.84
CA GLU A 188 21.26 10.06 -12.02
C GLU A 188 20.42 11.11 -11.30
N SER A 189 19.44 11.74 -11.98
CA SER A 189 18.58 12.74 -11.38
C SER A 189 17.61 12.19 -10.34
N SER A 190 17.23 10.91 -10.44
CA SER A 190 16.34 10.24 -9.47
C SER A 190 17.08 9.70 -8.25
N ASN A 191 18.38 9.43 -8.35
CA ASN A 191 19.17 8.84 -7.29
C ASN A 191 20.01 9.88 -6.50
N TYR A 192 20.17 11.08 -7.03
CA TYR A 192 20.90 12.16 -6.37
C TYR A 192 20.03 13.43 -6.34
N PRO A 193 19.45 13.76 -5.18
CA PRO A 193 18.69 14.99 -4.99
C PRO A 193 19.57 16.26 -5.12
#